data_0d39d5d5b33eb52ece490e7dc08bd6d5
#
_entry.id   0d39d5d5b33eb52ece490e7dc08bd6d5
#
_cell.length_a   1.000
_cell.length_b   1.000
_cell.length_c   1.000
_cell.angle_alpha   90.00
_cell.angle_beta   90.00
_cell.angle_gamma   90.00
#
_symmetry.space_group_name_H-M   'P 1'
#
loop_
_entity.id
_entity.type
_entity.pdbx_description
1 polymer ?
#
loop_
_entity_poly.entity_id
_entity_poly.type
_entity_poly.pdbx_seq_one_letter_code
_entity_poly.pdbx_strand_id
1 'polypeptide(L)'
;DAAYEPEMNVQDLLAVVDSIGAQQPILVGASMGGSTSLLAVGTGRLHAAAMVMVDIAPRIEPEGSDRIKAFMDQKPDGFDSLDEVADAIASYQPQRTRPRNLDGLAKNIRLGSDGKYHWHWDPRRRNRTWDMSEYRQSLERAADNLNLPVLLVRGGLSDVLTEEGAQSFLQQCPHAEYVNVTGAAHMVAGDRNDVFSGAVVDFLHRVVPPEG
;
A
#
# COMPACT_ATOMS: atom_id res chain seq x y z
N ASP A 1 -0.18 22.42 10.26
CA ASP A 1 0.73 21.77 9.30
C ASP A 1 1.03 20.36 9.80
N ALA A 2 0.30 19.38 9.26
CA ALA A 2 0.52 17.97 9.62
C ALA A 2 1.82 17.46 8.98
N ALA A 3 2.68 16.86 9.76
CA ALA A 3 3.81 16.09 9.25
C ALA A 3 3.28 14.76 8.67
N TYR A 4 3.84 14.33 7.53
CA TYR A 4 3.51 13.01 6.95
C TYR A 4 4.42 11.93 7.54
N GLU A 5 4.33 11.72 8.84
CA GLU A 5 5.11 10.72 9.56
C GLU A 5 4.32 9.41 9.73
N PRO A 6 4.99 8.24 9.83
CA PRO A 6 4.32 6.97 10.03
C PRO A 6 3.38 6.95 11.24
N GLU A 7 3.76 7.63 12.31
CA GLU A 7 2.96 7.78 13.52
C GLU A 7 1.63 8.50 13.26
N MET A 8 1.65 9.57 12.44
CA MET A 8 0.43 10.30 12.07
C MET A 8 -0.53 9.43 11.28
N ASN A 9 -0.01 8.61 10.34
CA ASN A 9 -0.84 7.67 9.60
C ASN A 9 -1.52 6.64 10.51
N VAL A 10 -0.82 6.18 11.55
CA VAL A 10 -1.42 5.28 12.55
C VAL A 10 -2.51 5.99 13.35
N GLN A 11 -2.28 7.24 13.78
CA GLN A 11 -3.30 8.04 14.49
C GLN A 11 -4.54 8.27 13.61
N ASP A 12 -4.36 8.57 12.33
CA ASP A 12 -5.46 8.74 11.38
C ASP A 12 -6.26 7.44 11.22
N LEU A 13 -5.59 6.28 11.10
CA LEU A 13 -6.24 4.99 11.05
C LEU A 13 -7.08 4.73 12.31
N LEU A 14 -6.53 4.98 13.49
CA LEU A 14 -7.25 4.82 14.76
C LEU A 14 -8.48 5.73 14.84
N ALA A 15 -8.34 7.01 14.43
CA ALA A 15 -9.45 7.94 14.40
C ALA A 15 -10.57 7.51 13.44
N VAL A 16 -10.23 6.94 12.27
CA VAL A 16 -11.22 6.38 11.34
C VAL A 16 -11.94 5.19 11.95
N VAL A 17 -11.19 4.23 12.52
CA VAL A 17 -11.77 3.02 13.15
C VAL A 17 -12.70 3.40 14.29
N ASP A 18 -12.31 4.36 15.15
CA ASP A 18 -13.13 4.88 16.24
C ASP A 18 -14.40 5.56 15.71
N SER A 19 -14.27 6.39 14.68
CA SER A 19 -15.40 7.15 14.12
C SER A 19 -16.51 6.27 13.52
N ILE A 20 -16.15 5.08 13.01
CA ILE A 20 -17.12 4.10 12.48
C ILE A 20 -17.58 3.09 13.54
N GLY A 21 -17.05 3.15 14.76
CA GLY A 21 -17.40 2.26 15.87
C GLY A 21 -16.99 0.78 15.67
N ALA A 22 -16.02 0.51 14.80
CA ALA A 22 -15.59 -0.86 14.54
C ALA A 22 -14.76 -1.41 15.71
N GLN A 23 -15.20 -2.53 16.31
CA GLN A 23 -14.53 -3.13 17.47
C GLN A 23 -13.31 -3.98 17.07
N GLN A 24 -13.45 -4.78 16.04
CA GLN A 24 -12.40 -5.65 15.49
C GLN A 24 -12.43 -5.59 13.95
N PRO A 25 -11.94 -4.50 13.34
CA PRO A 25 -11.97 -4.37 11.89
C PRO A 25 -11.09 -5.42 11.21
N ILE A 26 -11.43 -5.76 9.98
CA ILE A 26 -10.52 -6.42 9.06
C ILE A 26 -9.75 -5.34 8.32
N LEU A 27 -8.43 -5.41 8.37
CA LEU A 27 -7.56 -4.42 7.72
C LEU A 27 -7.04 -4.96 6.39
N VAL A 28 -7.30 -4.26 5.31
CA VAL A 28 -6.74 -4.57 3.98
C VAL A 28 -5.92 -3.37 3.53
N GLY A 29 -4.61 -3.49 3.58
CA GLY A 29 -3.70 -2.38 3.32
C GLY A 29 -2.67 -2.69 2.23
N ALA A 30 -2.62 -1.84 1.20
CA ALA A 30 -1.58 -1.90 0.19
C ALA A 30 -0.46 -0.91 0.50
N SER A 31 0.80 -1.33 0.29
CA SER A 31 1.96 -0.47 0.43
C SER A 31 1.93 0.28 1.79
N MET A 32 1.90 1.61 1.80
CA MET A 32 1.80 2.43 3.00
C MET A 32 0.62 2.04 3.91
N GLY A 33 -0.53 1.68 3.34
CA GLY A 33 -1.69 1.22 4.11
C GLY A 33 -1.40 -0.07 4.88
N GLY A 34 -0.67 -1.01 4.27
CA GLY A 34 -0.23 -2.24 4.93
C GLY A 34 0.78 -1.98 6.05
N SER A 35 1.77 -1.11 5.82
CA SER A 35 2.73 -0.71 6.87
C SER A 35 2.06 0.00 8.04
N THR A 36 1.08 0.89 7.76
CA THR A 36 0.30 1.58 8.79
C THR A 36 -0.50 0.58 9.63
N SER A 37 -1.18 -0.38 8.98
CA SER A 37 -1.92 -1.44 9.67
C SER A 37 -1.01 -2.31 10.53
N LEU A 38 0.14 -2.71 9.99
CA LEU A 38 1.15 -3.48 10.71
C LEU A 38 1.62 -2.76 11.98
N LEU A 39 1.94 -1.46 11.89
CA LEU A 39 2.32 -0.67 13.06
C LEU A 39 1.19 -0.57 14.07
N ALA A 40 -0.03 -0.24 13.63
CA ALA A 40 -1.16 -0.09 14.53
C ALA A 40 -1.45 -1.37 15.33
N VAL A 41 -1.44 -2.52 14.66
CA VAL A 41 -1.73 -3.82 15.29
C VAL A 41 -0.52 -4.33 16.08
N GLY A 42 0.67 -4.36 15.49
CA GLY A 42 1.86 -4.94 16.13
C GLY A 42 2.39 -4.13 17.32
N THR A 43 2.01 -2.85 17.44
CA THR A 43 2.26 -2.05 18.66
C THR A 43 1.13 -2.15 19.70
N GLY A 44 0.09 -2.96 19.45
CA GLY A 44 -1.04 -3.16 20.35
C GLY A 44 -2.03 -1.99 20.43
N ARG A 45 -1.94 -1.04 19.51
CA ARG A 45 -2.81 0.16 19.49
C ARG A 45 -4.17 -0.11 18.83
N LEU A 46 -4.25 -1.13 17.99
CA LEU A 46 -5.48 -1.54 17.32
C LEU A 46 -5.63 -3.05 17.40
N HIS A 47 -6.81 -3.52 17.84
CA HIS A 47 -7.20 -4.91 17.74
C HIS A 47 -7.99 -5.13 16.45
N ALA A 48 -7.53 -6.02 15.59
CA ALA A 48 -8.16 -6.37 14.34
C ALA A 48 -8.50 -7.86 14.30
N ALA A 49 -9.56 -8.24 13.58
CA ALA A 49 -9.95 -9.64 13.40
C ALA A 49 -9.02 -10.38 12.42
N ALA A 50 -8.55 -9.68 11.38
CA ALA A 50 -7.61 -10.19 10.40
C ALA A 50 -6.89 -9.04 9.70
N MET A 51 -5.75 -9.33 9.04
CA MET A 51 -5.01 -8.34 8.27
C MET A 51 -4.56 -8.92 6.92
N VAL A 52 -4.75 -8.13 5.86
CA VAL A 52 -4.23 -8.41 4.53
C VAL A 52 -3.20 -7.33 4.18
N MET A 53 -1.97 -7.75 3.99
CA MET A 53 -0.87 -6.90 3.54
C MET A 53 -0.65 -7.10 2.04
N VAL A 54 -0.75 -6.03 1.25
CA VAL A 54 -0.65 -6.12 -0.20
C VAL A 54 0.64 -5.47 -0.66
N ASP A 55 1.54 -6.30 -1.13
CA ASP A 55 2.84 -5.99 -1.70
C ASP A 55 3.72 -5.11 -0.82
N ILE A 56 3.70 -5.42 0.48
CA ILE A 56 4.48 -4.73 1.51
C ILE A 56 4.83 -5.68 2.65
N ALA A 57 6.05 -5.57 3.15
CA ALA A 57 6.55 -6.22 4.36
C ALA A 57 7.58 -5.29 5.02
N PRO A 58 8.10 -5.59 6.22
CA PRO A 58 9.14 -4.77 6.86
C PRO A 58 10.39 -4.55 5.99
N ARG A 59 10.77 -5.56 5.18
CA ARG A 59 11.89 -5.47 4.23
C ARG A 59 11.37 -5.25 2.83
N ILE A 60 11.68 -4.08 2.26
CA ILE A 60 11.39 -3.71 0.88
C ILE A 60 12.68 -3.30 0.18
N GLU A 61 12.68 -3.34 -1.15
CA GLU A 61 13.80 -2.91 -1.96
C GLU A 61 13.87 -1.38 -2.05
N PRO A 62 15.02 -0.78 -1.73
CA PRO A 62 15.20 0.67 -1.84
C PRO A 62 14.94 1.19 -3.25
N GLU A 63 15.41 0.47 -4.28
CA GLU A 63 15.26 0.85 -5.69
C GLU A 63 13.80 0.96 -6.11
N GLY A 64 12.94 0.04 -5.67
CA GLY A 64 11.50 0.08 -5.91
C GLY A 64 10.84 1.27 -5.23
N SER A 65 11.22 1.55 -3.97
CA SER A 65 10.76 2.72 -3.22
C SER A 65 11.19 4.04 -3.89
N ASP A 66 12.44 4.12 -4.34
CA ASP A 66 12.98 5.29 -5.02
C ASP A 66 12.30 5.53 -6.37
N ARG A 67 11.95 4.47 -7.10
CA ARG A 67 11.19 4.57 -8.34
C ARG A 67 9.78 5.12 -8.12
N ILE A 68 9.09 4.70 -7.06
CA ILE A 68 7.80 5.27 -6.66
C ILE A 68 7.97 6.75 -6.35
N LYS A 69 8.99 7.10 -5.56
CA LYS A 69 9.27 8.49 -5.20
C LYS A 69 9.54 9.35 -6.44
N ALA A 70 10.40 8.88 -7.35
CA ALA A 70 10.70 9.58 -8.59
C ALA A 70 9.45 9.79 -9.46
N PHE A 71 8.55 8.79 -9.53
CA PHE A 71 7.26 8.93 -10.20
C PHE A 71 6.38 10.00 -9.54
N MET A 72 6.30 10.02 -8.22
CA MET A 72 5.50 11.01 -7.49
C MET A 72 6.08 12.43 -7.57
N ASP A 73 7.39 12.56 -7.73
CA ASP A 73 8.08 13.84 -7.76
C ASP A 73 8.16 14.47 -9.16
N GLN A 74 7.79 13.71 -10.21
CA GLN A 74 7.81 14.26 -11.56
C GLN A 74 6.73 15.33 -11.76
N LYS A 75 7.04 16.32 -12.61
CA LYS A 75 6.12 17.42 -12.95
C LYS A 75 5.60 18.19 -11.73
N PRO A 76 6.47 18.74 -10.89
CA PRO A 76 6.05 19.49 -9.69
C PRO A 76 5.18 20.70 -10.04
N ASP A 77 5.36 21.27 -11.26
CA ASP A 77 4.61 22.42 -11.79
C ASP A 77 3.35 22.01 -12.56
N GLY A 78 2.96 20.73 -12.50
CA GLY A 78 1.78 20.19 -13.17
C GLY A 78 2.02 19.74 -14.61
N PHE A 79 1.04 19.05 -15.16
CA PHE A 79 1.01 18.53 -16.54
C PHE A 79 0.13 19.43 -17.41
N ASP A 80 0.51 19.61 -18.67
CA ASP A 80 -0.23 20.47 -19.59
C ASP A 80 -1.46 19.77 -20.20
N SER A 81 -1.53 18.42 -20.13
CA SER A 81 -2.65 17.65 -20.68
C SER A 81 -2.85 16.32 -19.97
N LEU A 82 -4.03 15.71 -20.14
CA LEU A 82 -4.31 14.32 -19.69
C LEU A 82 -3.46 13.29 -20.42
N ASP A 83 -3.10 13.56 -21.67
CA ASP A 83 -2.20 12.69 -22.43
C ASP A 83 -0.82 12.63 -21.78
N GLU A 84 -0.29 13.77 -21.34
CA GLU A 84 0.99 13.82 -20.64
C GLU A 84 0.94 13.05 -19.30
N VAL A 85 -0.17 13.15 -18.57
CA VAL A 85 -0.39 12.32 -17.36
C VAL A 85 -0.41 10.83 -17.71
N ALA A 86 -1.11 10.45 -18.77
CA ALA A 86 -1.17 9.06 -19.21
C ALA A 86 0.20 8.51 -19.64
N ASP A 87 1.01 9.34 -20.30
CA ASP A 87 2.37 8.99 -20.69
C ASP A 87 3.29 8.81 -19.48
N ALA A 88 3.16 9.66 -18.46
CA ALA A 88 3.88 9.54 -17.20
C ALA A 88 3.53 8.23 -16.48
N ILE A 89 2.25 7.86 -16.42
CA ILE A 89 1.78 6.60 -15.83
C ILE A 89 2.27 5.40 -16.63
N ALA A 90 2.18 5.45 -17.97
CA ALA A 90 2.65 4.38 -18.84
C ALA A 90 4.17 4.15 -18.70
N SER A 91 4.93 5.21 -18.55
CA SER A 91 6.38 5.16 -18.31
C SER A 91 6.73 4.50 -16.96
N TYR A 92 5.93 4.77 -15.93
CA TYR A 92 6.08 4.14 -14.60
C TYR A 92 5.64 2.68 -14.58
N GLN A 93 4.63 2.32 -15.38
CA GLN A 93 4.04 0.97 -15.45
C GLN A 93 4.15 0.39 -16.87
N PRO A 94 5.36 0.08 -17.36
CA PRO A 94 5.57 -0.35 -18.76
C PRO A 94 4.92 -1.69 -19.09
N GLN A 95 4.56 -2.50 -18.09
CA GLN A 95 3.83 -3.76 -18.24
C GLN A 95 2.33 -3.54 -18.56
N ARG A 96 1.80 -2.33 -18.36
CA ARG A 96 0.40 -1.99 -18.66
C ARG A 96 0.26 -1.32 -20.01
N THR A 97 -0.81 -1.69 -20.71
CA THR A 97 -1.19 -0.95 -21.92
C THR A 97 -1.66 0.46 -21.54
N ARG A 98 -1.12 1.49 -22.20
CA ARG A 98 -1.59 2.86 -22.03
C ARG A 98 -3.11 2.94 -22.28
N PRO A 99 -3.90 3.48 -21.33
CA PRO A 99 -5.33 3.57 -21.52
C PRO A 99 -5.69 4.51 -22.68
N ARG A 100 -6.63 4.10 -23.53
CA ARG A 100 -7.16 4.95 -24.60
C ARG A 100 -8.19 5.95 -24.08
N ASN A 101 -8.97 5.57 -23.06
CA ASN A 101 -9.89 6.45 -22.36
C ASN A 101 -9.20 7.00 -21.11
N LEU A 102 -9.11 8.33 -21.03
CA LEU A 102 -8.42 9.05 -19.96
C LEU A 102 -9.35 9.50 -18.83
N ASP A 103 -10.68 9.27 -18.94
CA ASP A 103 -11.66 9.69 -17.93
C ASP A 103 -11.34 9.09 -16.54
N GLY A 104 -10.78 7.87 -16.52
CA GLY A 104 -10.35 7.20 -15.28
C GLY A 104 -9.21 7.92 -14.54
N LEU A 105 -8.44 8.77 -15.21
CA LEU A 105 -7.35 9.52 -14.61
C LEU A 105 -7.84 10.60 -13.64
N ALA A 106 -9.07 11.10 -13.81
CA ALA A 106 -9.69 12.10 -12.93
C ALA A 106 -9.71 11.69 -11.46
N LYS A 107 -9.59 10.39 -11.17
CA LYS A 107 -9.49 9.86 -9.78
C LYS A 107 -8.17 10.22 -9.11
N ASN A 108 -7.12 10.47 -9.88
CA ASN A 108 -5.76 10.67 -9.38
C ASN A 108 -5.24 12.09 -9.59
N ILE A 109 -5.96 12.91 -10.32
CA ILE A 109 -5.54 14.26 -10.71
C ILE A 109 -6.67 15.27 -10.50
N ARG A 110 -6.28 16.54 -10.42
CA ARG A 110 -7.19 17.70 -10.40
C ARG A 110 -6.67 18.76 -11.35
N LEU A 111 -7.58 19.48 -12.01
CA LEU A 111 -7.25 20.69 -12.75
C LEU A 111 -7.05 21.83 -11.76
N GLY A 112 -5.87 22.44 -11.77
CA GLY A 112 -5.52 23.59 -10.95
C GLY A 112 -6.06 24.90 -11.52
N SER A 113 -6.04 25.95 -10.73
CA SER A 113 -6.39 27.31 -11.18
C SER A 113 -5.38 27.91 -12.17
N ASP A 114 -4.20 27.32 -12.29
CA ASP A 114 -3.15 27.61 -13.26
C ASP A 114 -3.40 26.99 -14.64
N GLY A 115 -4.50 26.22 -14.79
CA GLY A 115 -4.85 25.53 -16.03
C GLY A 115 -4.08 24.23 -16.26
N LYS A 116 -3.30 23.77 -15.29
CA LYS A 116 -2.54 22.51 -15.37
C LYS A 116 -3.17 21.41 -14.55
N TYR A 117 -2.85 20.15 -14.90
CA TYR A 117 -3.27 18.97 -14.14
C TYR A 117 -2.23 18.64 -13.09
N HIS A 118 -2.65 18.54 -11.85
CA HIS A 118 -1.82 18.18 -10.71
C HIS A 118 -2.26 16.84 -10.12
N TRP A 119 -1.31 16.08 -9.61
CA TRP A 119 -1.64 14.94 -8.76
C TRP A 119 -2.49 15.41 -7.58
N HIS A 120 -3.47 14.61 -7.16
CA HIS A 120 -4.33 15.00 -6.06
C HIS A 120 -3.69 14.80 -4.66
N TRP A 121 -2.59 14.08 -4.58
CA TRP A 121 -1.87 13.94 -3.31
C TRP A 121 -1.16 15.23 -2.91
N ASP A 122 -0.96 15.39 -1.60
CA ASP A 122 -0.30 16.57 -1.06
C ASP A 122 1.21 16.52 -1.39
N PRO A 123 1.76 17.54 -2.07
CA PRO A 123 3.17 17.60 -2.42
C PRO A 123 4.09 17.65 -1.18
N ARG A 124 3.60 18.04 0.00
CA ARG A 124 4.37 18.03 1.25
C ARG A 124 4.80 16.63 1.68
N ARG A 125 4.14 15.57 1.21
CA ARG A 125 4.56 14.17 1.43
C ARG A 125 5.95 13.87 0.89
N ARG A 126 6.50 14.69 0.00
CA ARG A 126 7.87 14.55 -0.51
C ARG A 126 8.93 14.85 0.56
N ASN A 127 8.60 15.72 1.52
CA ASN A 127 9.51 16.17 2.58
C ASN A 127 9.50 15.19 3.75
N ARG A 128 9.99 13.97 3.53
CA ARG A 128 10.16 12.99 4.61
C ARG A 128 11.29 13.42 5.52
N THR A 129 11.02 13.48 6.83
CA THR A 129 11.97 13.89 7.86
C THR A 129 12.40 12.72 8.76
N TRP A 130 11.82 11.53 8.56
CA TRP A 130 12.06 10.36 9.40
C TRP A 130 13.07 9.38 8.81
N ASP A 131 13.83 8.72 9.68
CA ASP A 131 14.85 7.74 9.31
C ASP A 131 14.23 6.43 8.83
N MET A 132 14.61 6.00 7.61
CA MET A 132 14.11 4.77 7.01
C MET A 132 14.57 3.51 7.75
N SER A 133 15.75 3.54 8.37
CA SER A 133 16.27 2.40 9.13
C SER A 133 15.49 2.21 10.43
N GLU A 134 15.21 3.29 11.15
CA GLU A 134 14.39 3.27 12.36
C GLU A 134 12.95 2.85 12.05
N TYR A 135 12.40 3.35 10.96
CA TYR A 135 11.07 2.95 10.49
C TYR A 135 11.01 1.46 10.18
N ARG A 136 11.97 0.94 9.43
CA ARG A 136 12.06 -0.49 9.13
C ARG A 136 12.15 -1.32 10.40
N GLN A 137 13.01 -0.95 11.36
CA GLN A 137 13.12 -1.64 12.64
C GLN A 137 11.80 -1.62 13.43
N SER A 138 11.04 -0.53 13.35
CA SER A 138 9.73 -0.47 13.99
C SER A 138 8.72 -1.42 13.35
N LEU A 139 8.75 -1.58 12.02
CA LEU A 139 7.93 -2.57 11.30
C LEU A 139 8.35 -4.01 11.62
N GLU A 140 9.65 -4.30 11.71
CA GLU A 140 10.18 -5.61 12.11
C GLU A 140 9.69 -5.98 13.52
N ARG A 141 9.85 -5.07 14.49
CA ARG A 141 9.32 -5.29 15.87
C ARG A 141 7.79 -5.46 15.91
N ALA A 142 7.08 -4.73 15.06
CA ALA A 142 5.62 -4.87 14.97
C ALA A 142 5.22 -6.23 14.38
N ALA A 143 5.97 -6.74 13.40
CA ALA A 143 5.74 -8.05 12.79
C ALA A 143 5.93 -9.20 13.81
N ASP A 144 6.93 -9.10 14.69
CA ASP A 144 7.19 -10.09 15.75
C ASP A 144 6.02 -10.24 16.75
N ASN A 145 5.17 -9.21 16.86
CA ASN A 145 4.04 -9.16 17.81
C ASN A 145 2.68 -9.53 17.18
N LEU A 146 2.65 -9.89 15.89
CA LEU A 146 1.39 -10.24 15.24
C LEU A 146 0.85 -11.59 15.75
N ASN A 147 -0.40 -11.59 16.24
CA ASN A 147 -1.06 -12.77 16.78
C ASN A 147 -2.44 -13.03 16.14
N LEU A 148 -2.79 -12.32 15.07
CA LEU A 148 -4.04 -12.45 14.35
C LEU A 148 -3.80 -13.15 13.00
N PRO A 149 -4.85 -13.65 12.31
CA PRO A 149 -4.72 -14.14 10.95
C PRO A 149 -4.18 -13.05 10.00
N VAL A 150 -3.13 -13.38 9.25
CA VAL A 150 -2.49 -12.48 8.29
C VAL A 150 -2.42 -13.14 6.92
N LEU A 151 -2.75 -12.39 5.87
CA LEU A 151 -2.46 -12.76 4.49
C LEU A 151 -1.47 -11.75 3.89
N LEU A 152 -0.33 -12.24 3.40
CA LEU A 152 0.58 -11.48 2.56
C LEU A 152 0.28 -11.78 1.09
N VAL A 153 -0.12 -10.77 0.34
CA VAL A 153 -0.31 -10.87 -1.12
C VAL A 153 0.82 -10.10 -1.81
N ARG A 154 1.63 -10.79 -2.62
CA ARG A 154 2.75 -10.22 -3.35
C ARG A 154 2.49 -10.18 -4.85
N GLY A 155 2.89 -9.11 -5.53
CA GLY A 155 2.98 -9.08 -6.99
C GLY A 155 4.22 -9.80 -7.48
N GLY A 156 4.05 -10.83 -8.33
CA GLY A 156 5.16 -11.65 -8.82
C GLY A 156 6.23 -10.88 -9.60
N LEU A 157 5.86 -9.71 -10.14
CA LEU A 157 6.76 -8.78 -10.85
C LEU A 157 7.09 -7.53 -10.01
N SER A 158 6.76 -7.53 -8.72
CA SER A 158 7.05 -6.37 -7.86
C SER A 158 8.54 -6.15 -7.69
N ASP A 159 8.95 -4.91 -7.80
CA ASP A 159 10.29 -4.40 -7.49
C ASP A 159 10.36 -3.72 -6.12
N VAL A 160 9.23 -3.65 -5.40
CA VAL A 160 9.15 -3.13 -4.02
C VAL A 160 9.29 -4.24 -3.01
N LEU A 161 8.49 -5.30 -3.13
CA LEU A 161 8.58 -6.48 -2.29
C LEU A 161 9.11 -7.66 -3.11
N THR A 162 10.36 -8.04 -2.86
CA THR A 162 10.96 -9.23 -3.46
C THR A 162 10.44 -10.51 -2.82
N GLU A 163 10.68 -11.65 -3.47
CA GLU A 163 10.38 -12.97 -2.87
C GLU A 163 11.18 -13.17 -1.57
N GLU A 164 12.43 -12.73 -1.55
CA GLU A 164 13.27 -12.79 -0.35
C GLU A 164 12.68 -11.95 0.80
N GLY A 165 12.21 -10.75 0.51
CA GLY A 165 11.54 -9.89 1.49
C GLY A 165 10.26 -10.52 2.03
N ALA A 166 9.47 -11.16 1.17
CA ALA A 166 8.26 -11.90 1.57
C ALA A 166 8.61 -13.10 2.45
N GLN A 167 9.60 -13.91 2.07
CA GLN A 167 10.05 -15.06 2.86
C GLN A 167 10.63 -14.65 4.21
N SER A 168 11.34 -13.53 4.28
CA SER A 168 11.81 -12.95 5.55
C SER A 168 10.65 -12.62 6.49
N PHE A 169 9.57 -12.04 5.98
CA PHE A 169 8.36 -11.77 6.77
C PHE A 169 7.68 -13.06 7.24
N LEU A 170 7.56 -14.07 6.37
CA LEU A 170 6.97 -15.37 6.72
C LEU A 170 7.77 -16.14 7.78
N GLN A 171 9.08 -15.92 7.86
CA GLN A 171 9.91 -16.45 8.95
C GLN A 171 9.62 -15.75 10.28
N GLN A 172 9.35 -14.44 10.28
CA GLN A 172 8.95 -13.67 11.46
C GLN A 172 7.52 -13.99 11.90
N CYS A 173 6.62 -14.21 10.93
CA CYS A 173 5.19 -14.43 11.13
C CYS A 173 4.78 -15.79 10.51
N PRO A 174 5.15 -16.93 11.13
CA PRO A 174 4.98 -18.26 10.53
C PRO A 174 3.52 -18.67 10.32
N HIS A 175 2.57 -18.01 10.97
CA HIS A 175 1.14 -18.24 10.81
C HIS A 175 0.52 -17.40 9.69
N ALA A 176 1.30 -16.51 9.05
CA ALA A 176 0.81 -15.76 7.91
C ALA A 176 0.67 -16.66 6.67
N GLU A 177 -0.46 -16.50 5.98
CA GLU A 177 -0.66 -17.08 4.66
C GLU A 177 0.02 -16.23 3.59
N TYR A 178 0.42 -16.86 2.49
CA TYR A 178 1.13 -16.19 1.40
C TYR A 178 0.52 -16.50 0.03
N VAL A 179 0.30 -15.46 -0.75
CA VAL A 179 -0.13 -15.57 -2.16
C VAL A 179 0.76 -14.73 -3.05
N ASN A 180 1.40 -15.38 -4.04
CA ASN A 180 2.13 -14.71 -5.11
C ASN A 180 1.22 -14.58 -6.34
N VAL A 181 0.91 -13.34 -6.73
CA VAL A 181 0.06 -13.04 -7.89
C VAL A 181 0.94 -12.89 -9.14
N THR A 182 1.06 -13.97 -9.90
CA THR A 182 1.83 -13.98 -11.13
C THR A 182 1.34 -12.94 -12.12
N GLY A 183 2.26 -12.17 -12.71
CA GLY A 183 1.96 -11.14 -13.70
C GLY A 183 1.47 -9.80 -13.13
N ALA A 184 1.36 -9.68 -11.81
CA ALA A 184 1.14 -8.40 -11.14
C ALA A 184 2.49 -7.79 -10.67
N ALA A 185 2.61 -6.47 -10.78
CA ALA A 185 3.68 -5.69 -10.16
C ALA A 185 3.19 -5.11 -8.81
N HIS A 186 3.77 -4.01 -8.34
CA HIS A 186 3.40 -3.38 -7.06
C HIS A 186 1.91 -3.04 -6.92
N MET A 187 1.24 -2.71 -8.01
CA MET A 187 -0.20 -2.39 -8.02
C MET A 187 -1.07 -3.63 -8.19
N VAL A 188 -0.90 -4.64 -7.32
CA VAL A 188 -1.47 -6.00 -7.45
C VAL A 188 -2.96 -6.00 -7.78
N ALA A 189 -3.78 -5.29 -6.99
CA ALA A 189 -5.22 -5.20 -7.19
C ALA A 189 -5.60 -4.55 -8.54
N GLY A 190 -4.77 -3.63 -9.03
CA GLY A 190 -4.98 -2.99 -10.32
C GLY A 190 -4.47 -3.80 -11.51
N ASP A 191 -3.48 -4.68 -11.31
CA ASP A 191 -2.89 -5.50 -12.36
C ASP A 191 -3.69 -6.79 -12.58
N ARG A 192 -4.08 -7.46 -11.49
CA ARG A 192 -4.77 -8.76 -11.50
C ARG A 192 -5.87 -8.80 -10.44
N ASN A 193 -6.89 -7.95 -10.64
CA ASN A 193 -8.00 -7.78 -9.69
C ASN A 193 -8.74 -9.10 -9.40
N ASP A 194 -8.94 -9.92 -10.40
CA ASP A 194 -9.58 -11.24 -10.32
C ASP A 194 -8.87 -12.17 -9.32
N VAL A 195 -7.55 -12.33 -9.51
CA VAL A 195 -6.72 -13.20 -8.66
C VAL A 195 -6.58 -12.62 -7.25
N PHE A 196 -6.36 -11.29 -7.16
CA PHE A 196 -6.27 -10.59 -5.88
C PHE A 196 -7.56 -10.74 -5.06
N SER A 197 -8.72 -10.43 -5.67
CA SER A 197 -10.01 -10.51 -4.98
C SER A 197 -10.34 -11.93 -4.56
N GLY A 198 -10.07 -12.93 -5.40
CA GLY A 198 -10.26 -14.34 -5.06
C GLY A 198 -9.44 -14.73 -3.82
N ALA A 199 -8.14 -14.43 -3.82
CA ALA A 199 -7.25 -14.75 -2.70
C ALA A 199 -7.71 -14.10 -1.37
N VAL A 200 -8.11 -12.83 -1.42
CA VAL A 200 -8.59 -12.10 -0.23
C VAL A 200 -9.90 -12.68 0.28
N VAL A 201 -10.87 -12.91 -0.61
CA VAL A 201 -12.19 -13.46 -0.24
C VAL A 201 -12.03 -14.86 0.34
N ASP A 202 -11.24 -15.74 -0.27
CA ASP A 202 -10.99 -17.09 0.22
C ASP A 202 -10.32 -17.08 1.60
N PHE A 203 -9.37 -16.20 1.83
CA PHE A 203 -8.75 -16.02 3.14
C PHE A 203 -9.78 -15.56 4.18
N LEU A 204 -10.56 -14.52 3.87
CA LEU A 204 -11.54 -13.98 4.82
C LEU A 204 -12.62 -14.98 5.18
N HIS A 205 -13.12 -15.79 4.25
CA HIS A 205 -14.10 -16.86 4.54
C HIS A 205 -13.55 -17.91 5.52
N ARG A 206 -12.24 -18.16 5.53
CA ARG A 206 -11.64 -19.12 6.47
C ARG A 206 -11.44 -18.54 7.86
N VAL A 207 -11.06 -17.27 7.96
CA VAL A 207 -10.62 -16.68 9.23
C VAL A 207 -11.70 -15.86 9.94
N VAL A 208 -12.68 -15.39 9.20
CA VAL A 208 -13.82 -14.62 9.71
C VAL A 208 -15.10 -15.27 9.16
N PRO A 209 -15.57 -16.35 9.79
CA PRO A 209 -16.79 -17.01 9.34
C PRO A 209 -17.97 -16.04 9.40
N PRO A 210 -18.92 -16.12 8.45
CA PRO A 210 -20.11 -15.28 8.47
C PRO A 210 -20.86 -15.45 9.78
N GLU A 211 -21.35 -14.35 10.32
CA GLU A 211 -22.27 -14.41 11.46
C GLU A 211 -23.49 -15.24 11.07
N GLY A 212 -23.81 -16.27 11.83
CA GLY A 212 -24.90 -17.22 11.60
C GLY A 212 -26.27 -16.59 11.86
#